data_98a8d76683d73307aaa514e654ffb59b
#
_entry.id   98a8d76683d73307aaa514e654ffb59b
#
_cell.length_a   1.000
_cell.length_b   1.000
_cell.length_c   1.000
_cell.angle_alpha   90.00
_cell.angle_beta   90.00
_cell.angle_gamma   90.00
#
_symmetry.space_group_name_H-M   'P 1'
#
loop_
_entity.id
_entity.type
_entity.pdbx_description
1 polymer ?
#
loop_
_entity_poly.entity_id
_entity_poly.type
_entity_poly.pdbx_seq_one_letter_code
_entity_poly.pdbx_strand_id
1 'polypeptide(L)'
;NVNNNNNSDNNNNNGGINADNYLNDLDKSLSRNVGDIKKARQLFTSVRQSNPSYAAGWVAAARLEESAGKIMMAKQIMQDACLQCPKHEDIWIEAARLDQKHNAKVILARGVKHVPLSETLWLKAHELEDNLEQKKTVLRKGLENMPKSEKLWKALVALEDNIRDCKIILNSAVECVPKSVDLWIHLASLSEFERARKVLNKARSNLPHEIQIYISAAHLEEKHNNFERVEKIIRKAYKTIKKLSSSESSMINKIEMDLTKWLKLAESSEKEHDKPITAGSIIRASVGDINNNKVGTPVDGGGDGNKDDQTTYNWLEMVDSFINNNAPKCGKALLGFILARKDNASDDMWVKAAEMEDNVDKKKKLLIKKLTGSPNSTLLWNKLIEYEQIDNNDHSSNKNEVNDLLLSTLLQANSNNLTNVDELWLLAIDLAMSRNESMTKINELYLKAKIAIPRNQDLYVNVALYTHKSNKGNNIEKARQILEEGREITGEN
;
A
#
# COMPACT_ATOMS: atom_id res chain seq x y z
N ASN A 1 3.65 52.07 -0.75
CA ASN A 1 2.50 51.22 -0.83
C ASN A 1 2.78 49.92 -0.06
N VAL A 2 2.22 49.97 1.11
CA VAL A 2 2.18 48.93 2.14
C VAL A 2 1.13 47.87 1.70
N ASN A 3 1.46 46.61 1.76
CA ASN A 3 0.45 45.55 1.87
C ASN A 3 0.85 44.60 3.02
N ASN A 4 0.16 44.85 4.12
CA ASN A 4 0.00 43.94 5.23
C ASN A 4 -0.84 42.71 4.76
N ASN A 5 -0.33 41.51 4.94
CA ASN A 5 -1.16 40.32 5.05
C ASN A 5 -0.87 39.64 6.39
N ASN A 6 -1.74 39.95 7.32
CA ASN A 6 -1.91 39.18 8.55
C ASN A 6 -2.55 37.85 8.21
N ASN A 7 -1.83 36.76 8.36
CA ASN A 7 -2.41 35.44 8.58
C ASN A 7 -2.20 35.06 10.04
N SER A 8 -3.29 35.17 10.77
CA SER A 8 -3.43 34.67 12.13
C SER A 8 -3.71 33.15 12.08
N ASP A 9 -2.66 32.35 12.21
CA ASP A 9 -2.82 30.93 12.52
C ASP A 9 -2.88 30.77 14.04
N ASN A 10 -4.11 30.57 14.52
CA ASN A 10 -4.39 30.09 15.86
C ASN A 10 -3.90 28.63 15.99
N ASN A 11 -2.68 28.41 16.45
CA ASN A 11 -2.22 27.13 16.96
C ASN A 11 -2.23 27.17 18.50
N ASN A 12 -3.34 26.68 19.07
CA ASN A 12 -3.39 26.27 20.48
C ASN A 12 -2.53 25.00 20.65
N ASN A 13 -1.23 25.18 20.83
CA ASN A 13 -0.35 24.16 21.36
C ASN A 13 -0.07 24.49 22.83
N ASN A 14 -0.62 23.65 23.71
CA ASN A 14 -0.26 23.57 25.13
C ASN A 14 1.27 23.54 25.29
N GLY A 15 1.79 24.60 25.92
CA GLY A 15 3.20 24.93 25.94
C GLY A 15 4.09 24.00 26.72
N GLY A 16 4.66 23.07 26.03
CA GLY A 16 6.05 22.73 26.27
C GLY A 16 6.90 23.62 25.33
N ILE A 17 7.55 24.63 25.87
CA ILE A 17 8.57 25.39 25.13
C ILE A 17 9.64 24.36 24.76
N ASN A 18 9.67 23.98 23.51
CA ASN A 18 10.62 23.00 22.97
C ASN A 18 12.01 23.65 23.04
N ALA A 19 12.75 23.35 24.12
CA ALA A 19 14.10 23.87 24.35
C ALA A 19 15.02 23.60 23.15
N ASP A 20 14.74 22.52 22.41
CA ASP A 20 15.48 22.16 21.20
C ASP A 20 15.24 23.12 20.02
N ASN A 21 14.02 23.64 19.83
CA ASN A 21 13.76 24.65 18.81
C ASN A 21 14.42 26.00 19.15
N TYR A 22 14.37 26.37 20.44
CA TYR A 22 15.04 27.59 20.92
C TYR A 22 16.55 27.48 20.79
N LEU A 23 17.11 26.29 21.00
CA LEU A 23 18.55 26.01 20.90
C LEU A 23 19.04 25.95 19.46
N ASN A 24 18.24 25.39 18.52
CA ASN A 24 18.57 25.39 17.10
C ASN A 24 18.58 26.82 16.51
N ASP A 25 17.72 27.70 16.99
CA ASP A 25 17.72 29.10 16.61
C ASP A 25 18.88 29.90 17.26
N LEU A 26 19.27 29.50 18.49
CA LEU A 26 20.47 30.05 19.16
C LEU A 26 21.76 29.59 18.45
N ASP A 27 21.88 28.33 18.04
CA ASP A 27 23.04 27.79 17.31
C ASP A 27 23.27 28.51 15.98
N LYS A 28 22.18 28.84 15.26
CA LYS A 28 22.25 29.64 14.04
C LYS A 28 22.67 31.09 14.27
N SER A 29 22.38 31.67 15.45
CA SER A 29 22.73 33.04 15.81
C SER A 29 24.11 33.15 16.48
N LEU A 30 24.53 32.13 17.25
CA LEU A 30 25.82 32.08 17.94
C LEU A 30 27.03 31.97 17.00
N SER A 31 26.87 31.41 15.81
CA SER A 31 27.95 31.35 14.81
C SER A 31 28.36 32.69 14.24
N ARG A 32 27.65 33.79 14.56
CA ARG A 32 27.88 35.13 13.97
C ARG A 32 28.52 36.18 14.90
N ASN A 33 28.47 36.04 16.26
CA ASN A 33 29.02 37.11 17.12
C ASN A 33 29.40 36.65 18.53
N VAL A 34 30.68 36.78 18.87
CA VAL A 34 31.22 36.54 20.24
C VAL A 34 30.58 37.48 21.30
N GLY A 35 30.03 38.63 20.87
CA GLY A 35 29.32 39.58 21.72
C GLY A 35 27.99 39.04 22.24
N ASP A 36 27.33 38.19 21.48
CA ASP A 36 26.02 37.63 21.83
C ASP A 36 26.08 36.51 22.89
N ILE A 37 27.21 35.79 22.94
CA ILE A 37 27.45 34.77 24.01
C ILE A 37 27.49 35.45 25.38
N LYS A 38 28.09 36.63 25.50
CA LYS A 38 28.19 37.36 26.76
C LYS A 38 26.84 37.84 27.26
N LYS A 39 26.00 38.34 26.37
CA LYS A 39 24.61 38.74 26.65
C LYS A 39 23.75 37.51 27.01
N ALA A 40 23.86 36.42 26.25
CA ALA A 40 23.14 35.18 26.53
C ALA A 40 23.48 34.60 27.91
N ARG A 41 24.78 34.62 28.31
CA ARG A 41 25.17 34.22 29.67
C ARG A 41 24.49 35.06 30.76
N GLN A 42 24.48 36.39 30.60
CA GLN A 42 23.82 37.28 31.55
C GLN A 42 22.32 36.99 31.65
N LEU A 43 21.66 36.78 30.51
CA LEU A 43 20.24 36.44 30.47
C LEU A 43 19.95 35.09 31.17
N PHE A 44 20.71 34.05 30.84
CA PHE A 44 20.48 32.74 31.50
C PHE A 44 20.87 32.77 32.99
N THR A 45 21.82 33.56 33.39
CA THR A 45 22.15 33.76 34.82
C THR A 45 20.97 34.45 35.52
N SER A 46 20.43 35.51 34.93
CA SER A 46 19.24 36.18 35.46
C SER A 46 18.01 35.25 35.55
N VAL A 47 17.76 34.43 34.49
CA VAL A 47 16.66 33.45 34.49
C VAL A 47 16.81 32.43 35.61
N ARG A 48 18.04 31.89 35.84
CA ARG A 48 18.29 30.93 36.91
C ARG A 48 18.16 31.54 38.30
N GLN A 49 18.49 32.82 38.46
CA GLN A 49 18.34 33.53 39.73
C GLN A 49 16.89 33.91 40.00
N SER A 50 16.15 34.37 39.00
CA SER A 50 14.75 34.75 39.15
C SER A 50 13.80 33.56 39.24
N ASN A 51 14.09 32.46 38.56
CA ASN A 51 13.28 31.24 38.59
C ASN A 51 14.14 29.98 38.64
N PRO A 52 14.68 29.62 39.83
CA PRO A 52 15.55 28.44 39.98
C PRO A 52 14.86 27.11 39.71
N SER A 53 13.54 27.04 39.75
CA SER A 53 12.77 25.82 39.43
C SER A 53 12.50 25.63 37.90
N TYR A 54 12.93 26.55 37.05
CA TYR A 54 12.74 26.47 35.61
C TYR A 54 13.83 25.62 34.94
N ALA A 55 13.54 24.34 34.75
CA ALA A 55 14.49 23.33 34.23
C ALA A 55 15.08 23.70 32.85
N ALA A 56 14.29 24.18 31.92
CA ALA A 56 14.74 24.55 30.58
C ALA A 56 15.81 25.66 30.58
N GLY A 57 15.75 26.61 31.54
CA GLY A 57 16.75 27.66 31.69
C GLY A 57 18.13 27.12 32.09
N TRP A 58 18.16 26.07 32.92
CA TRP A 58 19.40 25.38 33.29
C TRP A 58 20.00 24.58 32.14
N VAL A 59 19.16 23.83 31.40
CA VAL A 59 19.59 23.07 30.23
C VAL A 59 20.15 23.99 29.16
N ALA A 60 19.44 25.09 28.85
CA ALA A 60 19.89 26.06 27.87
C ALA A 60 21.21 26.74 28.25
N ALA A 61 21.39 27.07 29.55
CA ALA A 61 22.64 27.63 30.06
C ALA A 61 23.79 26.63 29.92
N ALA A 62 23.59 25.36 30.22
CA ALA A 62 24.60 24.33 30.10
C ALA A 62 25.01 24.11 28.62
N ARG A 63 24.05 24.02 27.71
CA ARG A 63 24.31 23.88 26.27
C ARG A 63 25.02 25.10 25.69
N LEU A 64 24.72 26.31 26.17
CA LEU A 64 25.48 27.49 25.81
C LEU A 64 26.95 27.41 26.18
N GLU A 65 27.27 26.95 27.43
CA GLU A 65 28.65 26.77 27.85
C GLU A 65 29.34 25.61 27.10
N GLU A 66 28.62 24.56 26.77
CA GLU A 66 29.10 23.46 25.93
C GLU A 66 29.47 23.96 24.52
N SER A 67 28.58 24.72 23.85
CA SER A 67 28.84 25.29 22.53
C SER A 67 30.00 26.29 22.55
N ALA A 68 30.23 27.00 23.68
CA ALA A 68 31.37 27.87 23.90
C ALA A 68 32.66 27.10 24.24
N GLY A 69 32.66 25.76 24.22
CA GLY A 69 33.82 24.91 24.54
C GLY A 69 34.13 24.76 26.03
N LYS A 70 33.27 25.29 26.93
CA LYS A 70 33.50 25.31 28.39
C LYS A 70 32.74 24.13 29.05
N ILE A 71 33.13 22.90 28.71
CA ILE A 71 32.46 21.67 29.18
C ILE A 71 32.41 21.57 30.72
N MET A 72 33.48 22.00 31.40
CA MET A 72 33.51 21.96 32.88
C MET A 72 32.47 22.88 33.52
N MET A 73 32.25 24.06 32.92
CA MET A 73 31.22 24.99 33.39
C MET A 73 29.81 24.45 33.11
N ALA A 74 29.60 23.83 31.94
CA ALA A 74 28.35 23.15 31.61
C ALA A 74 28.01 22.04 32.65
N LYS A 75 28.98 21.21 33.00
CA LYS A 75 28.83 20.18 34.04
C LYS A 75 28.47 20.76 35.40
N GLN A 76 29.14 21.84 35.81
CA GLN A 76 28.84 22.53 37.08
C GLN A 76 27.40 23.06 37.09
N ILE A 77 26.98 23.69 36.00
CA ILE A 77 25.60 24.20 35.85
C ILE A 77 24.58 23.08 35.97
N MET A 78 24.86 21.92 35.37
CA MET A 78 23.95 20.77 35.44
C MET A 78 23.95 20.10 36.81
N GLN A 79 25.05 20.09 37.52
CA GLN A 79 25.11 19.63 38.93
C GLN A 79 24.24 20.51 39.84
N ASP A 80 24.36 21.85 39.69
CA ASP A 80 23.51 22.79 40.42
C ASP A 80 22.04 22.63 40.07
N ALA A 81 21.73 22.39 38.77
CA ALA A 81 20.40 22.13 38.29
C ALA A 81 19.76 20.87 38.93
N CYS A 82 20.54 19.77 39.08
CA CYS A 82 20.07 18.56 39.76
C CYS A 82 19.68 18.81 41.24
N LEU A 83 20.31 19.77 41.89
CA LEU A 83 19.96 20.15 43.25
C LEU A 83 18.74 21.04 43.33
N GLN A 84 18.57 21.97 42.39
CA GLN A 84 17.47 22.93 42.37
C GLN A 84 16.18 22.36 41.79
N CYS A 85 16.28 21.49 40.79
CA CYS A 85 15.15 20.93 40.06
C CYS A 85 15.16 19.38 40.02
N PRO A 86 15.21 18.67 41.13
CA PRO A 86 15.37 17.21 41.15
C PRO A 86 14.21 16.43 40.54
N LYS A 87 13.04 17.05 40.37
CA LYS A 87 11.82 16.40 39.83
C LYS A 87 11.69 16.45 38.31
N HIS A 88 12.62 17.13 37.64
CA HIS A 88 12.59 17.24 36.18
C HIS A 88 13.53 16.22 35.51
N GLU A 89 12.97 15.37 34.66
CA GLU A 89 13.73 14.29 34.00
C GLU A 89 14.82 14.79 33.05
N ASP A 90 14.53 15.87 32.29
CA ASP A 90 15.46 16.44 31.30
C ASP A 90 16.80 16.85 31.89
N ILE A 91 16.79 17.34 33.12
CA ILE A 91 18.04 17.73 33.86
C ILE A 91 18.96 16.53 34.09
N TRP A 92 18.39 15.42 34.51
CA TRP A 92 19.17 14.20 34.75
C TRP A 92 19.69 13.58 33.46
N ILE A 93 18.90 13.62 32.40
CA ILE A 93 19.28 13.12 31.08
C ILE A 93 20.42 13.98 30.52
N GLU A 94 20.27 15.31 30.58
CA GLU A 94 21.29 16.24 30.06
C GLU A 94 22.58 16.22 30.91
N ALA A 95 22.47 16.12 32.24
CA ALA A 95 23.60 15.95 33.09
C ALA A 95 24.41 14.67 32.79
N ALA A 96 23.69 13.56 32.53
CA ALA A 96 24.30 12.30 32.14
C ALA A 96 24.96 12.37 30.74
N ARG A 97 24.36 13.10 29.81
CA ARG A 97 24.89 13.27 28.45
C ARG A 97 26.23 13.99 28.43
N LEU A 98 26.39 14.98 29.29
CA LEU A 98 27.61 15.79 29.38
C LEU A 98 28.76 15.07 30.10
N ASP A 99 28.49 13.99 30.82
CA ASP A 99 29.50 13.32 31.62
C ASP A 99 29.99 12.01 30.98
N GLN A 100 31.10 11.47 31.54
CA GLN A 100 31.63 10.18 31.12
C GLN A 100 30.68 9.06 31.54
N LYS A 101 30.68 7.96 30.78
CA LYS A 101 29.78 6.84 30.97
C LYS A 101 29.63 6.35 32.41
N HIS A 102 30.77 6.27 33.16
CA HIS A 102 30.73 5.83 34.52
C HIS A 102 29.97 6.80 35.44
N ASN A 103 30.24 8.10 35.33
CA ASN A 103 29.55 9.14 36.09
C ASN A 103 28.09 9.29 35.64
N ALA A 104 27.82 9.19 34.34
CA ALA A 104 26.48 9.22 33.77
C ALA A 104 25.57 8.14 34.38
N LYS A 105 26.08 6.92 34.60
CA LYS A 105 25.34 5.84 35.31
C LYS A 105 24.95 6.28 36.74
N VAL A 106 25.86 6.89 37.46
CA VAL A 106 25.59 7.35 38.84
C VAL A 106 24.57 8.49 38.84
N ILE A 107 24.66 9.41 37.87
CA ILE A 107 23.72 10.52 37.72
C ILE A 107 22.32 9.98 37.42
N LEU A 108 22.18 9.08 36.44
CA LEU A 108 20.87 8.49 36.12
C LEU A 108 20.32 7.63 37.26
N ALA A 109 21.17 6.90 37.99
CA ALA A 109 20.76 6.13 39.18
C ALA A 109 20.19 7.05 40.28
N ARG A 110 20.71 8.29 40.42
CA ARG A 110 20.09 9.31 41.27
C ARG A 110 18.80 9.86 40.70
N GLY A 111 18.79 10.13 39.38
CA GLY A 111 17.62 10.63 38.67
C GLY A 111 16.40 9.73 38.84
N VAL A 112 16.53 8.41 38.63
CA VAL A 112 15.42 7.45 38.82
C VAL A 112 14.91 7.35 40.25
N LYS A 113 15.72 7.70 41.24
CA LYS A 113 15.28 7.79 42.63
C LYS A 113 14.41 9.02 42.89
N HIS A 114 14.73 10.16 42.23
CA HIS A 114 13.97 11.39 42.37
C HIS A 114 12.73 11.43 41.49
N VAL A 115 12.83 10.81 40.31
CA VAL A 115 11.72 10.75 39.31
C VAL A 115 11.47 9.29 38.88
N PRO A 116 10.91 8.44 39.76
CA PRO A 116 10.72 7.01 39.49
C PRO A 116 9.70 6.70 38.41
N LEU A 117 8.82 7.68 38.10
CA LEU A 117 7.78 7.57 37.07
C LEU A 117 8.19 8.11 35.71
N SER A 118 9.50 8.35 35.49
CA SER A 118 10.01 8.75 34.18
C SER A 118 10.42 7.55 33.36
N GLU A 119 9.71 7.28 32.30
CA GLU A 119 10.00 6.21 31.35
C GLU A 119 11.36 6.44 30.65
N THR A 120 11.62 7.67 30.27
CA THR A 120 12.83 8.10 29.55
C THR A 120 14.10 7.89 30.38
N LEU A 121 14.04 8.19 31.68
CA LEU A 121 15.18 7.98 32.58
C LEU A 121 15.57 6.49 32.71
N TRP A 122 14.59 5.60 32.86
CA TRP A 122 14.82 4.16 32.90
C TRP A 122 15.37 3.62 31.57
N LEU A 123 14.87 4.11 30.44
CA LEU A 123 15.40 3.74 29.13
C LEU A 123 16.83 4.23 28.93
N LYS A 124 17.15 5.47 29.34
CA LYS A 124 18.55 5.96 29.29
C LYS A 124 19.46 5.25 30.23
N ALA A 125 18.98 4.91 31.43
CA ALA A 125 19.78 4.17 32.41
C ALA A 125 20.17 2.76 31.92
N HIS A 126 19.22 2.04 31.27
CA HIS A 126 19.54 0.71 30.73
C HIS A 126 20.45 0.77 29.49
N GLU A 127 20.35 1.81 28.65
CA GLU A 127 21.22 2.00 27.48
C GLU A 127 22.70 2.12 27.90
N LEU A 128 22.97 2.81 29.01
CA LEU A 128 24.33 3.03 29.49
C LEU A 128 24.97 1.78 30.17
N GLU A 129 24.16 0.80 30.55
CA GLU A 129 24.72 -0.44 31.13
C GLU A 129 25.45 -1.26 30.07
N ASP A 130 26.55 -1.91 30.44
CA ASP A 130 27.37 -2.73 29.55
C ASP A 130 26.94 -4.20 29.58
N ASN A 131 26.53 -4.65 30.75
CA ASN A 131 26.18 -6.05 31.02
C ASN A 131 24.66 -6.25 30.72
N LEU A 132 24.36 -7.31 29.96
CA LEU A 132 22.99 -7.68 29.60
C LEU A 132 22.09 -7.90 30.83
N GLU A 133 22.63 -8.59 31.86
CA GLU A 133 21.84 -8.85 33.08
C GLU A 133 21.59 -7.57 33.88
N GLN A 134 22.54 -6.63 33.88
CA GLN A 134 22.33 -5.32 34.50
C GLN A 134 21.27 -4.52 33.74
N LYS A 135 21.28 -4.53 32.40
CA LYS A 135 20.24 -3.92 31.58
C LYS A 135 18.84 -4.45 31.93
N LYS A 136 18.70 -5.78 32.01
CA LYS A 136 17.44 -6.43 32.39
C LYS A 136 17.02 -6.06 33.82
N THR A 137 17.96 -5.98 34.76
CA THR A 137 17.67 -5.60 36.13
C THR A 137 17.16 -4.17 36.25
N VAL A 138 17.75 -3.23 35.51
CA VAL A 138 17.32 -1.83 35.48
C VAL A 138 15.89 -1.74 34.90
N LEU A 139 15.61 -2.43 33.81
CA LEU A 139 14.28 -2.43 33.22
C LEU A 139 13.22 -3.08 34.11
N ARG A 140 13.55 -4.19 34.80
CA ARG A 140 12.65 -4.83 35.79
C ARG A 140 12.29 -3.88 36.91
N LYS A 141 13.29 -3.16 37.47
CA LYS A 141 13.04 -2.13 38.49
C LYS A 141 12.20 -0.96 37.96
N GLY A 142 12.40 -0.57 36.70
CA GLY A 142 11.56 0.41 36.04
C GLY A 142 10.10 -0.05 35.94
N LEU A 143 9.88 -1.32 35.58
CA LEU A 143 8.54 -1.92 35.46
C LEU A 143 7.85 -2.14 36.82
N GLU A 144 8.61 -2.34 37.90
CA GLU A 144 8.04 -2.35 39.29
C GLU A 144 7.40 -1.01 39.63
N ASN A 145 7.99 0.11 39.17
CA ASN A 145 7.44 1.45 39.37
C ASN A 145 6.38 1.82 38.35
N MET A 146 6.54 1.35 37.09
CA MET A 146 5.67 1.70 35.96
C MET A 146 5.23 0.45 35.19
N PRO A 147 4.35 -0.39 35.74
CA PRO A 147 3.92 -1.64 35.08
C PRO A 147 3.13 -1.41 33.78
N LYS A 148 2.61 -0.20 33.58
CA LYS A 148 1.83 0.19 32.39
C LYS A 148 2.65 0.80 31.26
N SER A 149 3.98 0.88 31.40
CA SER A 149 4.85 1.42 30.37
C SER A 149 5.11 0.39 29.26
N GLU A 150 4.55 0.63 28.09
CA GLU A 150 4.74 -0.21 26.90
C GLU A 150 6.20 -0.24 26.43
N LYS A 151 6.89 0.92 26.48
CA LYS A 151 8.27 1.03 26.00
C LYS A 151 9.25 0.22 26.85
N LEU A 152 9.07 0.21 28.18
CA LEU A 152 9.90 -0.60 29.06
C LEU A 152 9.71 -2.10 28.82
N TRP A 153 8.45 -2.55 28.61
CA TRP A 153 8.17 -3.93 28.24
C TRP A 153 8.81 -4.31 26.92
N LYS A 154 8.69 -3.46 25.88
CA LYS A 154 9.32 -3.69 24.57
C LYS A 154 10.85 -3.76 24.69
N ALA A 155 11.47 -2.85 25.47
CA ALA A 155 12.90 -2.85 25.71
C ALA A 155 13.37 -4.14 26.43
N LEU A 156 12.60 -4.61 27.42
CA LEU A 156 12.93 -5.84 28.15
C LEU A 156 12.83 -7.09 27.24
N VAL A 157 11.78 -7.17 26.42
CA VAL A 157 11.60 -8.25 25.44
C VAL A 157 12.73 -8.26 24.40
N ALA A 158 13.16 -7.07 23.92
CA ALA A 158 14.24 -6.95 22.95
C ALA A 158 15.61 -7.42 23.47
N LEU A 159 15.81 -7.47 24.79
CA LEU A 159 17.04 -7.96 25.41
C LEU A 159 17.02 -9.46 25.73
N GLU A 160 15.90 -10.13 25.49
CA GLU A 160 15.75 -11.53 25.86
C GLU A 160 15.93 -12.43 24.63
N ASP A 161 16.96 -13.28 24.65
CA ASP A 161 17.25 -14.23 23.58
C ASP A 161 16.46 -15.53 23.72
N ASN A 162 16.06 -15.87 24.95
CA ASN A 162 15.34 -17.11 25.22
C ASN A 162 13.83 -16.96 24.94
N ILE A 163 13.35 -17.70 23.95
CA ILE A 163 11.93 -17.69 23.54
C ILE A 163 10.97 -18.02 24.72
N ARG A 164 11.38 -18.87 25.66
CA ARG A 164 10.53 -19.23 26.81
C ARG A 164 10.35 -18.05 27.74
N ASP A 165 11.45 -17.35 28.05
CA ASP A 165 11.45 -16.20 28.95
C ASP A 165 10.77 -15.00 28.29
N CYS A 166 10.98 -14.78 26.98
CA CYS A 166 10.20 -13.82 26.19
C CYS A 166 8.69 -14.02 26.33
N LYS A 167 8.23 -15.28 26.22
CA LYS A 167 6.78 -15.58 26.36
C LYS A 167 6.26 -15.27 27.76
N ILE A 168 7.05 -15.54 28.82
CA ILE A 168 6.66 -15.22 30.19
C ILE A 168 6.55 -13.72 30.37
N ILE A 169 7.55 -12.96 29.93
CA ILE A 169 7.58 -11.50 29.98
C ILE A 169 6.41 -10.90 29.21
N LEU A 170 6.18 -11.37 27.96
CA LEU A 170 5.07 -10.89 27.14
C LEU A 170 3.70 -11.22 27.73
N ASN A 171 3.51 -12.38 28.37
CA ASN A 171 2.26 -12.68 29.07
C ASN A 171 2.00 -11.68 30.20
N SER A 172 3.00 -11.37 31.01
CA SER A 172 2.89 -10.35 32.05
C SER A 172 2.66 -8.96 31.45
N ALA A 173 3.34 -8.64 30.35
CA ALA A 173 3.19 -7.36 29.65
C ALA A 173 1.76 -7.13 29.13
N VAL A 174 1.15 -8.12 28.48
CA VAL A 174 -0.23 -7.98 27.96
C VAL A 174 -1.30 -7.95 29.06
N GLU A 175 -0.99 -8.47 30.26
CA GLU A 175 -1.87 -8.33 31.43
C GLU A 175 -1.78 -6.91 32.01
N CYS A 176 -0.59 -6.31 32.07
CA CYS A 176 -0.39 -4.95 32.56
C CYS A 176 -0.80 -3.88 31.54
N VAL A 177 -0.56 -4.12 30.25
CA VAL A 177 -0.83 -3.19 29.15
C VAL A 177 -1.72 -3.83 28.08
N PRO A 178 -2.98 -4.13 28.36
CA PRO A 178 -3.88 -4.82 27.43
C PRO A 178 -4.23 -4.02 26.18
N LYS A 179 -3.93 -2.71 26.15
CA LYS A 179 -4.18 -1.81 25.01
C LYS A 179 -3.06 -1.77 23.97
N SER A 180 -1.92 -2.39 24.21
CA SER A 180 -0.81 -2.41 23.28
C SER A 180 -0.99 -3.51 22.24
N VAL A 181 -1.17 -3.13 20.98
CA VAL A 181 -1.31 -4.04 19.82
C VAL A 181 -0.03 -4.85 19.60
N ASP A 182 1.11 -4.18 19.65
CA ASP A 182 2.41 -4.76 19.35
C ASP A 182 2.77 -5.92 20.31
N LEU A 183 2.49 -5.76 21.61
CA LEU A 183 2.75 -6.80 22.59
C LEU A 183 1.93 -8.07 22.33
N TRP A 184 0.67 -7.92 21.93
CA TRP A 184 -0.20 -9.05 21.55
C TRP A 184 0.31 -9.76 20.31
N ILE A 185 0.72 -9.00 19.27
CA ILE A 185 1.26 -9.56 18.02
C ILE A 185 2.58 -10.28 18.28
N HIS A 186 3.49 -9.70 19.08
CA HIS A 186 4.74 -10.34 19.45
C HIS A 186 4.50 -11.65 20.23
N LEU A 187 3.59 -11.65 21.20
CA LEU A 187 3.24 -12.86 21.93
C LEU A 187 2.68 -13.95 21.01
N ALA A 188 1.83 -13.56 20.06
CA ALA A 188 1.27 -14.48 19.09
C ALA A 188 2.33 -15.05 18.14
N SER A 189 3.26 -14.22 17.65
CA SER A 189 4.34 -14.64 16.73
C SER A 189 5.28 -15.67 17.32
N LEU A 190 5.55 -15.56 18.62
CA LEU A 190 6.41 -16.52 19.35
C LEU A 190 5.66 -17.78 19.80
N SER A 191 4.34 -17.76 19.79
CA SER A 191 3.51 -18.87 20.31
C SER A 191 3.26 -19.94 19.25
N GLU A 192 2.96 -21.16 19.67
CA GLU A 192 2.47 -22.24 18.81
C GLU A 192 1.07 -21.90 18.27
N PHE A 193 0.69 -22.46 17.12
CA PHE A 193 -0.53 -22.13 16.40
C PHE A 193 -1.78 -22.02 17.29
N GLU A 194 -2.10 -23.07 18.06
CA GLU A 194 -3.31 -23.08 18.90
C GLU A 194 -3.26 -22.04 20.04
N ARG A 195 -2.06 -21.80 20.60
CA ARG A 195 -1.87 -20.78 21.61
C ARG A 195 -1.94 -19.37 21.00
N ALA A 196 -1.25 -19.15 19.88
CA ALA A 196 -1.29 -17.87 19.14
C ALA A 196 -2.71 -17.48 18.80
N ARG A 197 -3.52 -18.44 18.35
CA ARG A 197 -4.93 -18.26 18.06
C ARG A 197 -5.75 -17.84 19.28
N LYS A 198 -5.52 -18.46 20.45
CA LYS A 198 -6.15 -18.06 21.72
C LYS A 198 -5.72 -16.65 22.13
N VAL A 199 -4.45 -16.33 22.00
CA VAL A 199 -3.86 -15.01 22.31
C VAL A 199 -4.51 -13.93 21.43
N LEU A 200 -4.56 -14.14 20.10
CA LEU A 200 -5.16 -13.17 19.17
C LEU A 200 -6.69 -13.04 19.39
N ASN A 201 -7.38 -14.10 19.78
CA ASN A 201 -8.79 -14.03 20.15
C ASN A 201 -8.99 -13.20 21.43
N LYS A 202 -8.11 -13.34 22.44
CA LYS A 202 -8.13 -12.51 23.67
C LYS A 202 -7.79 -11.05 23.35
N ALA A 203 -6.79 -10.82 22.48
CA ALA A 203 -6.44 -9.49 21.99
C ALA A 203 -7.63 -8.79 21.31
N ARG A 204 -8.34 -9.52 20.43
CA ARG A 204 -9.52 -9.00 19.74
C ARG A 204 -10.69 -8.68 20.67
N SER A 205 -10.83 -9.38 21.81
CA SER A 205 -11.84 -9.05 22.83
C SER A 205 -11.48 -7.74 23.54
N ASN A 206 -10.19 -7.48 23.78
CA ASN A 206 -9.74 -6.26 24.45
C ASN A 206 -9.67 -5.06 23.50
N LEU A 207 -9.34 -5.31 22.23
CA LEU A 207 -9.10 -4.30 21.20
C LEU A 207 -9.91 -4.61 19.93
N PRO A 208 -11.25 -4.51 19.97
CA PRO A 208 -12.10 -4.86 18.85
C PRO A 208 -11.98 -3.91 17.65
N HIS A 209 -11.35 -2.75 17.82
CA HIS A 209 -11.22 -1.70 16.80
C HIS A 209 -9.90 -1.73 16.05
N GLU A 210 -8.94 -2.52 16.53
CA GLU A 210 -7.58 -2.56 15.99
C GLU A 210 -7.48 -3.58 14.84
N ILE A 211 -7.29 -3.05 13.63
CA ILE A 211 -7.25 -3.84 12.39
C ILE A 211 -6.05 -4.78 12.38
N GLN A 212 -4.90 -4.33 12.90
CA GLN A 212 -3.65 -5.10 12.87
C GLN A 212 -3.78 -6.47 13.56
N ILE A 213 -4.61 -6.56 14.60
CA ILE A 213 -4.88 -7.84 15.29
C ILE A 213 -5.64 -8.81 14.37
N TYR A 214 -6.60 -8.32 13.60
CA TYR A 214 -7.35 -9.16 12.64
C TYR A 214 -6.46 -9.59 11.47
N ILE A 215 -5.60 -8.69 10.97
CA ILE A 215 -4.65 -9.02 9.91
C ILE A 215 -3.65 -10.07 10.40
N SER A 216 -3.08 -9.89 11.59
CA SER A 216 -2.16 -10.87 12.19
C SER A 216 -2.83 -12.23 12.42
N ALA A 217 -4.12 -12.24 12.81
CA ALA A 217 -4.89 -13.48 12.91
C ALA A 217 -5.14 -14.11 11.54
N ALA A 218 -5.39 -13.32 10.50
CA ALA A 218 -5.55 -13.81 9.14
C ALA A 218 -4.23 -14.38 8.59
N HIS A 219 -3.10 -13.70 8.81
CA HIS A 219 -1.77 -14.20 8.44
C HIS A 219 -1.42 -15.53 9.13
N LEU A 220 -1.80 -15.67 10.40
CA LEU A 220 -1.61 -16.94 11.14
C LEU A 220 -2.42 -18.08 10.51
N GLU A 221 -3.69 -17.85 10.20
CA GLU A 221 -4.56 -18.87 9.59
C GLU A 221 -4.12 -19.17 8.15
N GLU A 222 -3.65 -18.19 7.37
CA GLU A 222 -3.11 -18.39 6.03
C GLU A 222 -1.83 -19.23 6.04
N LYS A 223 -0.94 -19.02 7.02
CA LYS A 223 0.27 -19.86 7.21
C LYS A 223 -0.06 -21.34 7.42
N HIS A 224 -1.25 -21.63 7.93
CA HIS A 224 -1.75 -22.99 8.18
C HIS A 224 -2.78 -23.47 7.16
N ASN A 225 -2.88 -22.79 6.00
CA ASN A 225 -3.79 -23.12 4.89
C ASN A 225 -5.30 -23.12 5.23
N ASN A 226 -5.71 -22.39 6.26
CA ASN A 226 -7.10 -22.26 6.69
C ASN A 226 -7.82 -21.10 5.96
N PHE A 227 -7.88 -21.12 4.64
CA PHE A 227 -8.32 -20.01 3.80
C PHE A 227 -9.74 -19.52 4.05
N GLU A 228 -10.68 -20.42 4.35
CA GLU A 228 -12.05 -20.02 4.69
C GLU A 228 -12.14 -19.17 5.96
N ARG A 229 -11.25 -19.44 6.93
CA ARG A 229 -11.19 -18.66 8.17
C ARG A 229 -10.59 -17.29 7.96
N VAL A 230 -9.59 -17.18 7.08
CA VAL A 230 -9.01 -15.89 6.68
C VAL A 230 -10.11 -14.96 6.19
N GLU A 231 -10.95 -15.43 5.26
CA GLU A 231 -12.03 -14.63 4.71
C GLU A 231 -13.07 -14.23 5.78
N LYS A 232 -13.43 -15.16 6.68
CA LYS A 232 -14.38 -14.90 7.78
C LYS A 232 -13.82 -13.84 8.76
N ILE A 233 -12.52 -13.91 9.09
CA ILE A 233 -11.85 -12.96 9.99
C ILE A 233 -11.84 -11.56 9.38
N ILE A 234 -11.39 -11.43 8.13
CA ILE A 234 -11.30 -10.13 7.43
C ILE A 234 -12.68 -9.53 7.22
N ARG A 235 -13.67 -10.32 6.81
CA ARG A 235 -15.05 -9.87 6.64
C ARG A 235 -15.67 -9.39 7.99
N LYS A 236 -15.33 -10.05 9.10
CA LYS A 236 -15.73 -9.62 10.44
C LYS A 236 -15.04 -8.31 10.84
N ALA A 237 -13.73 -8.18 10.58
CA ALA A 237 -12.98 -6.94 10.81
C ALA A 237 -13.63 -5.76 10.10
N TYR A 238 -13.87 -5.91 8.80
CA TYR A 238 -14.50 -4.88 7.98
C TYR A 238 -15.86 -4.44 8.54
N LYS A 239 -16.75 -5.40 8.84
CA LYS A 239 -18.07 -5.12 9.42
C LYS A 239 -18.01 -4.43 10.79
N THR A 240 -17.05 -4.82 11.65
CA THR A 240 -16.90 -4.25 12.98
C THR A 240 -16.46 -2.78 12.88
N ILE A 241 -15.48 -2.49 12.05
CA ILE A 241 -14.94 -1.14 11.86
C ILE A 241 -15.98 -0.23 11.19
N LYS A 242 -16.71 -0.73 10.19
CA LYS A 242 -17.78 0.01 9.54
C LYS A 242 -18.91 0.38 10.52
N LYS A 243 -19.31 -0.53 11.41
CA LYS A 243 -20.31 -0.23 12.45
C LYS A 243 -19.87 0.88 13.37
N LEU A 244 -18.58 1.01 13.65
CA LEU A 244 -18.04 2.03 14.54
C LEU A 244 -17.94 3.39 13.86
N SER A 245 -17.63 3.43 12.56
CA SER A 245 -17.62 4.68 11.78
C SER A 245 -19.02 5.27 11.60
N SER A 246 -20.07 4.44 11.69
CA SER A 246 -21.46 4.87 11.55
C SER A 246 -22.16 5.26 12.87
N SER A 247 -21.54 4.99 14.04
CA SER A 247 -22.13 5.38 15.33
C SER A 247 -21.74 6.81 15.68
N GLU A 248 -22.71 7.71 15.71
CA GLU A 248 -22.59 9.17 15.98
C GLU A 248 -22.04 9.53 17.36
N SER A 249 -21.81 8.58 18.25
CA SER A 249 -21.54 8.81 19.68
C SER A 249 -20.09 8.97 20.10
N SER A 250 -19.11 8.91 19.22
CA SER A 250 -17.71 8.98 19.64
C SER A 250 -16.98 10.15 18.98
N MET A 251 -16.83 11.24 19.75
CA MET A 251 -15.94 12.37 19.45
C MET A 251 -14.44 11.99 19.50
N ILE A 252 -14.12 10.71 19.68
CA ILE A 252 -12.75 10.22 19.74
C ILE A 252 -12.43 9.56 18.40
N ASN A 253 -11.66 10.28 17.58
CA ASN A 253 -11.03 9.81 16.34
C ASN A 253 -12.00 9.05 15.41
N LYS A 254 -12.75 9.81 14.61
CA LYS A 254 -13.40 9.30 13.41
C LYS A 254 -12.32 8.68 12.53
N ILE A 255 -12.05 7.38 12.71
CA ILE A 255 -11.20 6.61 11.82
C ILE A 255 -12.06 6.39 10.57
N GLU A 256 -12.11 7.40 9.72
CA GLU A 256 -12.54 7.22 8.35
C GLU A 256 -11.53 6.25 7.71
N MET A 257 -11.86 4.97 7.77
CA MET A 257 -11.17 3.95 7.00
C MET A 257 -11.66 4.03 5.57
N ASP A 258 -11.08 4.99 4.85
CA ASP A 258 -11.24 5.12 3.42
C ASP A 258 -10.74 3.84 2.70
N LEU A 259 -11.33 3.55 1.54
CA LEU A 259 -10.94 2.43 0.69
C LEU A 259 -9.41 2.38 0.47
N THR A 260 -8.80 3.55 0.30
CA THR A 260 -7.34 3.68 0.11
C THR A 260 -6.52 3.08 1.25
N LYS A 261 -6.98 3.20 2.50
CA LYS A 261 -6.31 2.59 3.66
C LYS A 261 -6.41 1.07 3.65
N TRP A 262 -7.57 0.51 3.27
CA TRP A 262 -7.75 -0.94 3.12
C TRP A 262 -6.89 -1.50 2.00
N LEU A 263 -6.78 -0.78 0.88
CA LEU A 263 -5.93 -1.18 -0.24
C LEU A 263 -4.43 -1.14 0.13
N LYS A 264 -3.99 -0.14 0.88
CA LYS A 264 -2.62 -0.09 1.44
C LYS A 264 -2.33 -1.25 2.40
N LEU A 265 -3.30 -1.65 3.22
CA LEU A 265 -3.16 -2.81 4.09
C LEU A 265 -3.10 -4.14 3.31
N ALA A 266 -3.82 -4.24 2.20
CA ALA A 266 -3.72 -5.39 1.30
C ALA A 266 -2.33 -5.43 0.64
N GLU A 267 -1.82 -4.29 0.17
CA GLU A 267 -0.48 -4.13 -0.40
C GLU A 267 0.61 -4.53 0.60
N SER A 268 0.57 -4.02 1.84
CA SER A 268 1.55 -4.38 2.87
C SER A 268 1.50 -5.87 3.24
N SER A 269 0.31 -6.48 3.24
CA SER A 269 0.15 -7.91 3.49
C SER A 269 0.78 -8.78 2.40
N GLU A 270 0.78 -8.35 1.15
CA GLU A 270 1.47 -9.05 0.06
C GLU A 270 2.97 -8.77 0.08
N LYS A 271 3.38 -7.49 0.16
CA LYS A 271 4.75 -7.04 0.00
C LYS A 271 5.65 -7.42 1.17
N GLU A 272 5.18 -7.19 2.40
CA GLU A 272 5.99 -7.37 3.61
C GLU A 272 5.88 -8.77 4.20
N HIS A 273 4.75 -9.43 3.99
CA HIS A 273 4.43 -10.69 4.66
C HIS A 273 4.23 -11.88 3.71
N ASP A 274 4.25 -11.66 2.38
CA ASP A 274 3.93 -12.67 1.35
C ASP A 274 2.63 -13.44 1.66
N LYS A 275 1.56 -12.68 1.96
CA LYS A 275 0.23 -13.20 2.31
C LYS A 275 -0.86 -12.79 1.30
N PRO A 276 -0.81 -13.37 0.07
CA PRO A 276 -1.69 -12.96 -1.02
C PRO A 276 -3.17 -13.28 -0.77
N ILE A 277 -3.48 -14.33 0.03
CA ILE A 277 -4.86 -14.72 0.31
C ILE A 277 -5.51 -13.74 1.29
N THR A 278 -4.75 -13.32 2.32
CA THR A 278 -5.18 -12.25 3.23
C THR A 278 -5.40 -10.96 2.45
N ALA A 279 -4.45 -10.57 1.60
CA ALA A 279 -4.55 -9.40 0.74
C ALA A 279 -5.78 -9.44 -0.17
N GLY A 280 -6.01 -10.54 -0.88
CA GLY A 280 -7.19 -10.76 -1.71
C GLY A 280 -8.51 -10.75 -0.91
N SER A 281 -8.49 -11.22 0.35
CA SER A 281 -9.67 -11.20 1.22
C SER A 281 -9.99 -9.79 1.71
N ILE A 282 -8.97 -8.95 1.97
CA ILE A 282 -9.12 -7.54 2.30
C ILE A 282 -9.77 -6.79 1.12
N ILE A 283 -9.28 -7.01 -0.10
CA ILE A 283 -9.83 -6.40 -1.32
C ILE A 283 -11.29 -6.82 -1.52
N ARG A 284 -11.60 -8.10 -1.42
CA ARG A 284 -12.99 -8.60 -1.55
C ARG A 284 -13.93 -8.02 -0.49
N ALA A 285 -13.45 -7.82 0.73
CA ALA A 285 -14.26 -7.26 1.81
C ALA A 285 -14.51 -5.76 1.62
N SER A 286 -13.47 -4.98 1.25
CA SER A 286 -13.55 -3.53 1.10
C SER A 286 -14.28 -3.09 -0.18
N VAL A 287 -13.96 -3.70 -1.31
CA VAL A 287 -14.59 -3.37 -2.61
C VAL A 287 -16.01 -3.95 -2.72
N GLY A 288 -16.26 -5.10 -2.05
CA GLY A 288 -17.56 -5.78 -2.08
C GLY A 288 -18.72 -4.94 -1.54
N ASP A 289 -18.45 -4.03 -0.65
CA ASP A 289 -19.46 -3.18 -0.01
C ASP A 289 -19.78 -1.91 -0.81
N ILE A 290 -18.80 -1.40 -1.56
CA ILE A 290 -18.98 -0.23 -2.43
C ILE A 290 -20.01 -0.53 -3.54
N ASN A 291 -20.03 -1.74 -4.05
CA ASN A 291 -20.95 -2.15 -5.12
C ASN A 291 -22.40 -2.36 -4.65
N ASN A 292 -22.66 -2.47 -3.34
CA ASN A 292 -24.03 -2.50 -2.81
C ASN A 292 -24.65 -1.10 -2.65
N ASN A 293 -23.82 -0.05 -2.63
CA ASN A 293 -24.24 1.34 -2.59
C ASN A 293 -23.87 2.02 -3.92
N LYS A 294 -24.72 1.90 -4.94
CA LYS A 294 -24.71 2.63 -6.23
C LYS A 294 -23.32 3.16 -6.67
N VAL A 295 -22.53 2.31 -7.32
CA VAL A 295 -21.34 2.78 -8.05
C VAL A 295 -21.79 3.28 -9.41
N GLY A 296 -21.55 4.57 -9.65
CA GLY A 296 -21.73 5.17 -10.96
C GLY A 296 -20.93 4.42 -12.04
N THR A 297 -21.53 4.28 -13.20
CA THR A 297 -20.89 3.82 -14.43
C THR A 297 -19.64 4.66 -14.73
N PRO A 298 -18.58 4.10 -15.35
CA PRO A 298 -17.46 4.90 -15.86
C PRO A 298 -18.05 5.93 -16.85
N VAL A 299 -17.83 7.20 -16.59
CA VAL A 299 -18.20 8.27 -17.51
C VAL A 299 -17.07 8.34 -18.54
N ASP A 300 -17.33 7.86 -19.76
CA ASP A 300 -16.62 8.31 -20.94
C ASP A 300 -16.76 9.84 -21.03
N GLY A 301 -15.62 10.51 -21.24
CA GLY A 301 -15.52 11.95 -21.17
C GLY A 301 -16.53 12.68 -22.07
N GLY A 302 -17.25 13.59 -21.47
CA GLY A 302 -18.02 14.62 -22.14
C GLY A 302 -19.43 14.78 -21.62
N GLY A 303 -19.66 15.72 -20.69
CA GLY A 303 -21.01 16.16 -20.32
C GLY A 303 -21.06 16.89 -19.00
N ASP A 304 -21.19 18.22 -19.06
CA ASP A 304 -21.59 19.10 -17.95
C ASP A 304 -22.84 18.57 -17.25
N GLY A 305 -22.76 18.30 -15.96
CA GLY A 305 -23.93 17.94 -15.16
C GLY A 305 -23.63 17.72 -13.69
N ASN A 306 -23.94 18.69 -12.86
CA ASN A 306 -24.14 18.72 -11.40
C ASN A 306 -23.25 17.80 -10.53
N LYS A 307 -22.35 18.47 -9.85
CA LYS A 307 -21.54 17.99 -8.72
C LYS A 307 -22.45 17.70 -7.51
N ASP A 308 -22.77 16.45 -7.29
CA ASP A 308 -23.12 15.91 -5.99
C ASP A 308 -22.46 14.55 -5.83
N ASP A 309 -21.38 14.52 -5.04
CA ASP A 309 -20.75 13.40 -4.29
C ASP A 309 -20.77 11.98 -4.93
N GLN A 310 -20.25 11.80 -6.13
CA GLN A 310 -19.92 10.47 -6.64
C GLN A 310 -18.41 10.37 -6.85
N THR A 311 -17.69 9.82 -5.88
CA THR A 311 -16.29 9.41 -6.04
C THR A 311 -16.24 8.26 -7.06
N THR A 312 -15.96 8.59 -8.31
CA THR A 312 -15.68 7.61 -9.37
C THR A 312 -14.26 7.07 -9.15
N TYR A 313 -14.15 5.79 -8.78
CA TYR A 313 -12.86 5.15 -8.61
C TYR A 313 -12.32 4.68 -9.97
N ASN A 314 -11.14 5.15 -10.36
CA ASN A 314 -10.43 4.62 -11.52
C ASN A 314 -9.72 3.31 -11.13
N TRP A 315 -10.38 2.18 -11.40
CA TRP A 315 -9.89 0.86 -11.02
C TRP A 315 -8.59 0.46 -11.73
N LEU A 316 -8.39 0.90 -12.97
CA LEU A 316 -7.16 0.62 -13.73
C LEU A 316 -5.96 1.32 -13.10
N GLU A 317 -6.08 2.59 -12.72
CA GLU A 317 -5.02 3.29 -12.00
C GLU A 317 -4.65 2.63 -10.67
N MET A 318 -5.65 2.09 -9.96
CA MET A 318 -5.40 1.34 -8.72
C MET A 318 -4.65 0.04 -8.99
N VAL A 319 -4.98 -0.67 -10.06
CA VAL A 319 -4.25 -1.89 -10.45
C VAL A 319 -2.82 -1.56 -10.86
N ASP A 320 -2.61 -0.50 -11.64
CA ASP A 320 -1.28 -0.05 -12.03
C ASP A 320 -0.46 0.40 -10.81
N SER A 321 -1.08 1.04 -9.82
CA SER A 321 -0.44 1.37 -8.55
C SER A 321 0.04 0.12 -7.81
N PHE A 322 -0.77 -0.95 -7.74
CA PHE A 322 -0.34 -2.22 -7.13
C PHE A 322 0.82 -2.87 -7.88
N ILE A 323 0.83 -2.83 -9.22
CA ILE A 323 1.92 -3.38 -10.03
C ILE A 323 3.20 -2.59 -9.78
N ASN A 324 3.14 -1.26 -9.80
CA ASN A 324 4.27 -0.37 -9.57
C ASN A 324 4.85 -0.52 -8.14
N ASN A 325 3.99 -0.86 -7.18
CA ASN A 325 4.37 -1.08 -5.78
C ASN A 325 4.81 -2.53 -5.47
N ASN A 326 5.06 -3.37 -6.48
CA ASN A 326 5.43 -4.78 -6.32
C ASN A 326 4.39 -5.64 -5.58
N ALA A 327 3.10 -5.38 -5.80
CA ALA A 327 1.98 -6.19 -5.28
C ALA A 327 1.04 -6.70 -6.39
N PRO A 328 1.53 -7.47 -7.38
CA PRO A 328 0.74 -7.88 -8.54
C PRO A 328 -0.42 -8.81 -8.20
N LYS A 329 -0.31 -9.61 -7.14
CA LYS A 329 -1.39 -10.51 -6.70
C LYS A 329 -2.60 -9.74 -6.17
N CYS A 330 -2.37 -8.56 -5.54
CA CYS A 330 -3.43 -7.62 -5.16
C CYS A 330 -4.16 -7.08 -6.39
N GLY A 331 -3.41 -6.63 -7.42
CA GLY A 331 -3.99 -6.17 -8.68
C GLY A 331 -4.84 -7.25 -9.35
N LYS A 332 -4.31 -8.48 -9.41
CA LYS A 332 -5.03 -9.66 -9.94
C LYS A 332 -6.30 -9.98 -9.14
N ALA A 333 -6.24 -9.92 -7.82
CA ALA A 333 -7.40 -10.15 -6.96
C ALA A 333 -8.48 -9.07 -7.14
N LEU A 334 -8.08 -7.80 -7.29
CA LEU A 334 -8.98 -6.68 -7.53
C LEU A 334 -9.69 -6.83 -8.88
N LEU A 335 -8.95 -7.06 -9.96
CA LEU A 335 -9.52 -7.30 -11.28
C LEU A 335 -10.43 -8.52 -11.30
N GLY A 336 -9.99 -9.64 -10.75
CA GLY A 336 -10.80 -10.87 -10.67
C GLY A 336 -12.13 -10.64 -9.93
N PHE A 337 -12.11 -9.82 -8.89
CA PHE A 337 -13.32 -9.47 -8.15
C PHE A 337 -14.27 -8.56 -8.95
N ILE A 338 -13.73 -7.55 -9.64
CA ILE A 338 -14.52 -6.62 -10.48
C ILE A 338 -15.13 -7.36 -11.66
N LEU A 339 -14.33 -8.17 -12.38
CA LEU A 339 -14.76 -8.94 -13.54
C LEU A 339 -15.81 -10.01 -13.20
N ALA A 340 -15.78 -10.56 -11.97
CA ALA A 340 -16.77 -11.54 -11.54
C ALA A 340 -18.16 -10.94 -11.23
N ARG A 341 -18.26 -9.63 -11.00
CA ARG A 341 -19.49 -8.96 -10.56
C ARG A 341 -20.09 -7.97 -11.52
N LYS A 342 -19.31 -7.47 -12.48
CA LYS A 342 -19.77 -6.45 -13.43
C LYS A 342 -19.81 -7.03 -14.84
N ASP A 343 -21.02 -7.20 -15.37
CA ASP A 343 -21.22 -7.51 -16.79
C ASP A 343 -20.71 -6.37 -17.71
N ASN A 344 -20.55 -5.16 -17.18
CA ASN A 344 -20.13 -3.94 -17.88
C ASN A 344 -18.70 -3.50 -17.53
N ALA A 345 -17.78 -4.41 -17.20
CA ALA A 345 -16.36 -4.08 -17.08
C ALA A 345 -15.81 -3.67 -18.46
N SER A 346 -15.00 -2.59 -18.51
CA SER A 346 -14.39 -2.12 -19.75
C SER A 346 -13.47 -3.19 -20.35
N ASP A 347 -13.33 -3.17 -21.67
CA ASP A 347 -12.49 -4.13 -22.39
C ASP A 347 -11.02 -4.03 -21.96
N ASP A 348 -10.54 -2.83 -21.61
CA ASP A 348 -9.20 -2.62 -21.05
C ASP A 348 -8.96 -3.38 -19.75
N MET A 349 -9.98 -3.49 -18.88
CA MET A 349 -9.87 -4.28 -17.65
C MET A 349 -9.69 -5.76 -17.95
N TRP A 350 -10.37 -6.28 -18.98
CA TRP A 350 -10.23 -7.67 -19.40
C TRP A 350 -8.84 -7.93 -20.02
N VAL A 351 -8.34 -6.99 -20.85
CA VAL A 351 -6.99 -7.06 -21.39
C VAL A 351 -5.96 -7.05 -20.27
N LYS A 352 -6.07 -6.11 -19.33
CA LYS A 352 -5.15 -6.02 -18.20
C LYS A 352 -5.18 -7.29 -17.33
N ALA A 353 -6.36 -7.85 -17.10
CA ALA A 353 -6.50 -9.10 -16.35
C ALA A 353 -5.84 -10.28 -17.07
N ALA A 354 -5.96 -10.33 -18.41
CA ALA A 354 -5.27 -11.34 -19.20
C ALA A 354 -3.75 -11.16 -19.18
N GLU A 355 -3.24 -9.92 -19.25
CA GLU A 355 -1.80 -9.63 -19.14
C GLU A 355 -1.20 -10.10 -17.81
N MET A 356 -1.95 -9.99 -16.72
CA MET A 356 -1.51 -10.42 -15.38
C MET A 356 -1.56 -11.94 -15.14
N GLU A 357 -2.11 -12.74 -16.05
CA GLU A 357 -2.05 -14.20 -15.97
C GLU A 357 -0.71 -14.71 -16.49
N ASP A 358 -0.14 -15.74 -15.85
CA ASP A 358 1.13 -16.31 -16.25
C ASP A 358 1.00 -17.32 -17.39
N ASN A 359 -0.14 -18.01 -17.46
CA ASN A 359 -0.39 -19.09 -18.43
C ASN A 359 -1.19 -18.58 -19.62
N VAL A 360 -0.67 -18.81 -20.84
CA VAL A 360 -1.27 -18.38 -22.12
C VAL A 360 -2.67 -18.97 -22.32
N ASP A 361 -2.90 -20.23 -21.94
CA ASP A 361 -4.22 -20.87 -22.03
C ASP A 361 -5.27 -20.18 -21.14
N LYS A 362 -4.85 -19.75 -19.93
CA LYS A 362 -5.74 -18.98 -19.05
C LYS A 362 -6.05 -17.61 -19.61
N LYS A 363 -5.05 -16.92 -20.21
CA LYS A 363 -5.25 -15.64 -20.91
C LYS A 363 -6.31 -15.77 -21.99
N LYS A 364 -6.17 -16.78 -22.88
CA LYS A 364 -7.13 -17.07 -23.95
C LYS A 364 -8.54 -17.35 -23.41
N LYS A 365 -8.68 -18.26 -22.44
CA LYS A 365 -9.97 -18.61 -21.83
C LYS A 365 -10.68 -17.41 -21.22
N LEU A 366 -9.93 -16.49 -20.62
CA LEU A 366 -10.45 -15.29 -19.99
C LEU A 366 -11.01 -14.31 -21.04
N LEU A 367 -10.28 -14.09 -22.14
CA LEU A 367 -10.74 -13.25 -23.25
C LEU A 367 -11.92 -13.89 -23.99
N ILE A 368 -11.88 -15.19 -24.27
CA ILE A 368 -12.99 -15.94 -24.91
C ILE A 368 -14.26 -15.82 -24.10
N LYS A 369 -14.18 -15.94 -22.76
CA LYS A 369 -15.34 -15.77 -21.86
C LYS A 369 -16.02 -14.42 -22.02
N LYS A 370 -15.26 -13.33 -22.21
CA LYS A 370 -15.84 -12.00 -22.45
C LYS A 370 -16.39 -11.87 -23.85
N LEU A 371 -15.65 -12.36 -24.86
CA LEU A 371 -16.06 -12.30 -26.27
C LEU A 371 -17.35 -13.07 -26.56
N THR A 372 -17.60 -14.19 -25.84
CA THR A 372 -18.90 -14.92 -25.95
C THR A 372 -20.10 -14.10 -25.48
N GLY A 373 -19.90 -13.15 -24.55
CA GLY A 373 -20.96 -12.24 -24.08
C GLY A 373 -21.06 -10.92 -24.85
N SER A 374 -19.96 -10.41 -25.38
CA SER A 374 -19.89 -9.16 -26.15
C SER A 374 -18.82 -9.25 -27.26
N PRO A 375 -19.21 -9.72 -28.46
CA PRO A 375 -18.25 -10.00 -29.53
C PRO A 375 -17.74 -8.77 -30.28
N ASN A 376 -18.24 -7.57 -29.99
CA ASN A 376 -18.00 -6.33 -30.77
C ASN A 376 -16.62 -5.69 -30.51
N SER A 377 -15.82 -6.19 -29.56
CA SER A 377 -14.58 -5.55 -29.18
C SER A 377 -13.41 -6.01 -30.05
N THR A 378 -12.96 -5.15 -30.96
CA THR A 378 -11.76 -5.39 -31.78
C THR A 378 -10.48 -5.50 -30.94
N LEU A 379 -10.41 -4.74 -29.85
CA LEU A 379 -9.27 -4.77 -28.92
C LEU A 379 -9.07 -6.15 -28.27
N LEU A 380 -10.15 -6.79 -27.82
CA LEU A 380 -10.08 -8.12 -27.23
C LEU A 380 -9.70 -9.19 -28.25
N TRP A 381 -10.22 -9.08 -29.48
CA TRP A 381 -9.85 -9.98 -30.58
C TRP A 381 -8.38 -9.85 -30.97
N ASN A 382 -7.86 -8.61 -31.11
CA ASN A 382 -6.46 -8.36 -31.39
C ASN A 382 -5.54 -8.99 -30.34
N LYS A 383 -5.87 -8.81 -29.06
CA LYS A 383 -5.10 -9.43 -27.97
C LYS A 383 -5.20 -10.96 -27.94
N LEU A 384 -6.36 -11.51 -28.27
CA LEU A 384 -6.53 -12.96 -28.36
C LEU A 384 -5.68 -13.56 -29.51
N ILE A 385 -5.63 -12.89 -30.64
CA ILE A 385 -4.80 -13.27 -31.80
C ILE A 385 -3.31 -13.17 -31.46
N GLU A 386 -2.90 -12.11 -30.76
CA GLU A 386 -1.51 -11.94 -30.31
C GLU A 386 -1.08 -13.13 -29.42
N TYR A 387 -1.92 -13.52 -28.45
CA TYR A 387 -1.64 -14.68 -27.61
C TYR A 387 -1.66 -16.02 -28.37
N GLU A 388 -2.45 -16.13 -29.41
CA GLU A 388 -2.48 -17.31 -30.29
C GLU A 388 -1.19 -17.41 -31.12
N GLN A 389 -0.62 -16.29 -31.59
CA GLN A 389 0.63 -16.27 -32.33
C GLN A 389 1.83 -16.64 -31.44
N ILE A 390 1.82 -16.23 -30.16
CA ILE A 390 2.86 -16.60 -29.20
C ILE A 390 2.86 -18.11 -28.93
N ASP A 391 1.68 -18.73 -28.83
CA ASP A 391 1.52 -20.16 -28.53
C ASP A 391 1.90 -21.07 -29.73
N ASN A 392 1.85 -20.55 -30.95
CA ASN A 392 2.24 -21.32 -32.15
C ASN A 392 3.72 -21.70 -32.21
N ASN A 393 4.57 -21.13 -31.35
CA ASN A 393 5.98 -21.51 -31.20
C ASN A 393 6.18 -22.77 -30.33
N ASP A 394 5.19 -23.15 -29.52
CA ASP A 394 5.17 -24.38 -28.72
C ASP A 394 4.09 -25.32 -29.31
N HIS A 395 4.53 -26.45 -29.81
CA HIS A 395 3.78 -27.48 -30.56
C HIS A 395 2.53 -28.07 -29.85
N SER A 396 1.59 -27.28 -29.35
CA SER A 396 0.36 -27.80 -28.73
C SER A 396 -0.87 -27.70 -29.64
N SER A 397 -1.71 -28.72 -29.54
CA SER A 397 -2.63 -29.25 -30.54
C SER A 397 -3.98 -28.57 -30.76
N ASN A 398 -4.24 -27.32 -30.36
CA ASN A 398 -5.55 -26.67 -30.55
C ASN A 398 -5.46 -25.42 -31.48
N LYS A 399 -4.96 -25.63 -32.69
CA LYS A 399 -4.68 -24.51 -33.63
C LYS A 399 -5.89 -23.82 -34.24
N ASN A 400 -7.11 -24.32 -34.07
CA ASN A 400 -8.28 -23.86 -34.80
C ASN A 400 -9.35 -23.18 -33.94
N GLU A 401 -9.31 -23.30 -32.61
CA GLU A 401 -10.39 -22.82 -31.71
C GLU A 401 -10.71 -21.32 -31.88
N VAL A 402 -9.68 -20.47 -31.96
CA VAL A 402 -9.88 -19.02 -32.05
C VAL A 402 -10.43 -18.62 -33.42
N ASN A 403 -9.95 -19.28 -34.50
CA ASN A 403 -10.44 -19.02 -35.84
C ASN A 403 -11.89 -19.49 -36.04
N ASP A 404 -12.21 -20.66 -35.52
CA ASP A 404 -13.56 -21.22 -35.56
C ASP A 404 -14.52 -20.36 -34.72
N LEU A 405 -14.08 -19.85 -33.58
CA LEU A 405 -14.84 -18.93 -32.76
C LEU A 405 -15.07 -17.59 -33.47
N LEU A 406 -14.02 -16.99 -34.05
CA LEU A 406 -14.13 -15.74 -34.81
C LEU A 406 -15.06 -15.88 -36.01
N LEU A 407 -14.94 -16.95 -36.78
CA LEU A 407 -15.80 -17.25 -37.90
C LEU A 407 -17.24 -17.52 -37.51
N SER A 408 -17.46 -18.25 -36.43
CA SER A 408 -18.81 -18.49 -35.90
C SER A 408 -19.49 -17.19 -35.45
N THR A 409 -18.73 -16.31 -34.79
CA THR A 409 -19.22 -14.99 -34.36
C THR A 409 -19.52 -14.08 -35.55
N LEU A 410 -18.65 -14.07 -36.58
CA LEU A 410 -18.86 -13.30 -37.80
C LEU A 410 -20.06 -13.80 -38.63
N LEU A 411 -20.27 -15.11 -38.69
CA LEU A 411 -21.45 -15.69 -39.36
C LEU A 411 -22.77 -15.41 -38.61
N GLN A 412 -22.71 -15.33 -37.28
CA GLN A 412 -23.84 -14.91 -36.45
C GLN A 412 -24.05 -13.40 -36.47
N ALA A 413 -23.04 -12.62 -36.86
CA ALA A 413 -23.07 -11.16 -36.90
C ALA A 413 -24.16 -10.59 -37.86
N ASN A 414 -24.48 -11.30 -38.93
CA ASN A 414 -25.57 -10.89 -39.84
C ASN A 414 -26.95 -10.88 -39.15
N SER A 415 -27.07 -11.50 -37.96
CA SER A 415 -28.32 -11.49 -37.18
C SER A 415 -28.32 -10.52 -36.00
N ASN A 416 -27.16 -10.03 -35.54
CA ASN A 416 -27.00 -9.28 -34.29
C ASN A 416 -26.22 -7.98 -34.50
N ASN A 417 -26.75 -6.93 -35.14
CA ASN A 417 -26.26 -5.53 -35.19
C ASN A 417 -24.83 -5.27 -34.63
N LEU A 418 -23.81 -5.93 -35.19
CA LEU A 418 -22.40 -5.69 -34.81
C LEU A 418 -21.93 -4.37 -35.43
N THR A 419 -21.31 -3.51 -34.63
CA THR A 419 -20.88 -2.16 -35.05
C THR A 419 -19.56 -2.13 -35.80
N ASN A 420 -18.66 -3.12 -35.60
CA ASN A 420 -17.30 -3.15 -36.15
C ASN A 420 -17.04 -4.39 -37.04
N VAL A 421 -18.02 -4.72 -37.87
CA VAL A 421 -17.97 -5.90 -38.75
C VAL A 421 -16.78 -5.86 -39.71
N ASP A 422 -16.46 -4.66 -40.21
CA ASP A 422 -15.38 -4.43 -41.18
C ASP A 422 -14.01 -4.84 -40.63
N GLU A 423 -13.69 -4.33 -39.41
CA GLU A 423 -12.40 -4.64 -38.74
C GLU A 423 -12.29 -6.10 -38.39
N LEU A 424 -13.38 -6.74 -37.96
CA LEU A 424 -13.39 -8.16 -37.60
C LEU A 424 -13.18 -9.08 -38.80
N TRP A 425 -13.75 -8.77 -39.97
CA TRP A 425 -13.49 -9.51 -41.21
C TRP A 425 -12.05 -9.36 -41.68
N LEU A 426 -11.49 -8.14 -41.59
CA LEU A 426 -10.07 -7.91 -41.89
C LEU A 426 -9.17 -8.71 -41.00
N LEU A 427 -9.44 -8.71 -39.69
CA LEU A 427 -8.70 -9.52 -38.71
C LEU A 427 -8.76 -11.04 -38.97
N ALA A 428 -9.95 -11.55 -39.38
CA ALA A 428 -10.10 -12.96 -39.70
C ALA A 428 -9.28 -13.37 -40.94
N ILE A 429 -9.23 -12.49 -41.94
CA ILE A 429 -8.41 -12.72 -43.12
C ILE A 429 -6.93 -12.61 -42.83
N ASP A 430 -6.49 -11.60 -42.06
CA ASP A 430 -5.11 -11.42 -41.68
C ASP A 430 -4.61 -12.61 -40.81
N LEU A 431 -5.45 -13.14 -39.93
CA LEU A 431 -5.14 -14.33 -39.16
C LEU A 431 -4.97 -15.57 -40.04
N ALA A 432 -5.87 -15.78 -41.00
CA ALA A 432 -5.75 -16.89 -41.95
C ALA A 432 -4.48 -16.77 -42.84
N MET A 433 -4.13 -15.54 -43.23
CA MET A 433 -2.93 -15.24 -43.99
C MET A 433 -1.64 -15.47 -43.19
N SER A 434 -1.62 -15.04 -41.93
CA SER A 434 -0.45 -15.21 -41.05
C SER A 434 -0.15 -16.69 -40.76
N ARG A 435 -1.18 -17.53 -40.76
CA ARG A 435 -1.07 -18.98 -40.57
C ARG A 435 -0.71 -19.76 -41.84
N ASN A 436 -0.57 -19.08 -42.99
CA ASN A 436 -0.38 -19.71 -44.29
C ASN A 436 -1.44 -20.80 -44.58
N GLU A 437 -2.70 -20.56 -44.27
CA GLU A 437 -3.78 -21.47 -44.61
C GLU A 437 -3.91 -21.68 -46.10
N SER A 438 -4.58 -22.75 -46.53
CA SER A 438 -4.73 -23.04 -47.95
C SER A 438 -5.42 -21.90 -48.72
N MET A 439 -4.96 -21.56 -49.91
CA MET A 439 -5.60 -20.52 -50.75
C MET A 439 -7.10 -20.74 -50.97
N THR A 440 -7.56 -21.99 -50.94
CA THR A 440 -8.99 -22.32 -51.05
C THR A 440 -9.78 -21.77 -49.88
N LYS A 441 -9.30 -21.92 -48.65
CA LYS A 441 -9.94 -21.37 -47.44
C LYS A 441 -9.92 -19.85 -47.43
N ILE A 442 -8.79 -19.23 -47.78
CA ILE A 442 -8.67 -17.79 -47.83
C ILE A 442 -9.62 -17.21 -48.89
N ASN A 443 -9.78 -17.85 -50.04
CA ASN A 443 -10.72 -17.43 -51.05
C ASN A 443 -12.19 -17.58 -50.57
N GLU A 444 -12.50 -18.64 -49.82
CA GLU A 444 -13.85 -18.79 -49.19
C GLU A 444 -14.13 -17.66 -48.20
N LEU A 445 -13.14 -17.32 -47.36
CA LEU A 445 -13.26 -16.21 -46.43
C LEU A 445 -13.41 -14.87 -47.12
N TYR A 446 -12.62 -14.63 -48.19
CA TYR A 446 -12.70 -13.45 -49.01
C TYR A 446 -14.08 -13.30 -49.64
N LEU A 447 -14.65 -14.37 -50.20
CA LEU A 447 -16.00 -14.33 -50.80
C LEU A 447 -17.08 -13.98 -49.76
N LYS A 448 -16.98 -14.54 -48.55
CA LYS A 448 -17.89 -14.22 -47.43
C LYS A 448 -17.73 -12.77 -46.98
N ALA A 449 -16.47 -12.32 -46.80
CA ALA A 449 -16.16 -10.95 -46.41
C ALA A 449 -16.64 -9.94 -47.50
N LYS A 450 -16.47 -10.24 -48.77
CA LYS A 450 -16.95 -9.41 -49.89
C LYS A 450 -18.46 -9.20 -49.85
N ILE A 451 -19.24 -10.20 -49.45
CA ILE A 451 -20.69 -10.09 -49.28
C ILE A 451 -21.03 -9.22 -48.06
N ALA A 452 -20.26 -9.35 -46.96
CA ALA A 452 -20.53 -8.63 -45.71
C ALA A 452 -20.09 -7.16 -45.75
N ILE A 453 -18.90 -6.91 -46.32
CA ILE A 453 -18.23 -5.59 -46.34
C ILE A 453 -17.77 -5.18 -47.74
N PRO A 454 -18.66 -5.04 -48.75
CA PRO A 454 -18.28 -4.85 -50.15
C PRO A 454 -17.52 -3.55 -50.43
N ARG A 455 -17.69 -2.51 -49.64
CA ARG A 455 -17.09 -1.17 -49.82
C ARG A 455 -15.78 -0.95 -49.10
N ASN A 456 -15.26 -1.93 -48.36
CA ASN A 456 -14.03 -1.79 -47.63
C ASN A 456 -12.81 -2.01 -48.52
N GLN A 457 -11.99 -0.97 -48.75
CA GLN A 457 -10.80 -1.00 -49.62
C GLN A 457 -9.71 -1.92 -49.10
N ASP A 458 -9.48 -1.93 -47.80
CA ASP A 458 -8.41 -2.71 -47.16
C ASP A 458 -8.60 -4.20 -47.39
N LEU A 459 -9.84 -4.68 -47.52
CA LEU A 459 -10.15 -6.05 -47.87
C LEU A 459 -9.50 -6.48 -49.18
N TYR A 460 -9.71 -5.68 -50.24
CA TYR A 460 -9.19 -5.99 -51.57
C TYR A 460 -7.67 -5.86 -51.62
N VAL A 461 -7.12 -4.85 -50.93
CA VAL A 461 -5.68 -4.60 -50.89
C VAL A 461 -4.96 -5.75 -50.15
N ASN A 462 -5.42 -6.15 -48.97
CA ASN A 462 -4.79 -7.21 -48.17
C ASN A 462 -4.82 -8.56 -48.90
N VAL A 463 -5.97 -8.92 -49.50
CA VAL A 463 -6.09 -10.18 -50.22
C VAL A 463 -5.24 -10.18 -51.50
N ALA A 464 -5.19 -9.05 -52.24
CA ALA A 464 -4.33 -8.92 -53.42
C ALA A 464 -2.84 -9.00 -53.06
N LEU A 465 -2.38 -8.36 -51.99
CA LEU A 465 -1.01 -8.46 -51.49
C LEU A 465 -0.62 -9.89 -51.12
N TYR A 466 -1.53 -10.60 -50.46
CA TYR A 466 -1.30 -11.98 -50.08
C TYR A 466 -1.24 -12.91 -51.29
N THR A 467 -2.19 -12.77 -52.25
CA THR A 467 -2.18 -13.55 -53.51
C THR A 467 -0.91 -13.30 -54.30
N HIS A 468 -0.38 -12.09 -54.31
CA HIS A 468 0.89 -11.75 -54.92
C HIS A 468 2.09 -12.42 -54.26
N LYS A 469 2.09 -12.46 -52.91
CA LYS A 469 3.21 -13.05 -52.10
C LYS A 469 3.22 -14.57 -52.15
N SER A 470 2.08 -15.23 -52.30
CA SER A 470 1.92 -16.66 -52.03
C SER A 470 2.40 -17.59 -53.16
N ASN A 471 2.63 -17.14 -54.39
CA ASN A 471 3.13 -18.05 -55.42
C ASN A 471 3.83 -17.40 -56.63
N LYS A 472 4.77 -18.16 -57.21
CA LYS A 472 5.65 -17.78 -58.31
C LYS A 472 4.85 -17.75 -59.64
N GLY A 473 4.64 -16.58 -60.22
CA GLY A 473 4.42 -16.40 -61.65
C GLY A 473 2.99 -16.19 -62.14
N ASN A 474 1.94 -16.86 -61.66
CA ASN A 474 0.57 -16.78 -62.20
C ASN A 474 -0.43 -15.98 -61.37
N ASN A 475 -0.03 -15.42 -60.24
CA ASN A 475 -0.96 -14.76 -59.30
C ASN A 475 -1.00 -13.22 -59.44
N ILE A 476 -0.14 -12.64 -60.27
CA ILE A 476 -0.12 -11.20 -60.56
C ILE A 476 -1.44 -10.79 -61.23
N GLU A 477 -1.92 -11.59 -62.16
CA GLU A 477 -3.17 -11.33 -62.87
C GLU A 477 -4.37 -11.45 -61.94
N LYS A 478 -4.40 -12.46 -61.07
CA LYS A 478 -5.46 -12.61 -60.05
C LYS A 478 -5.46 -11.47 -59.05
N ALA A 479 -4.29 -11.07 -58.61
CA ALA A 479 -4.16 -9.91 -57.69
C ALA A 479 -4.64 -8.61 -58.34
N ARG A 480 -4.33 -8.41 -59.64
CA ARG A 480 -4.88 -7.28 -60.41
C ARG A 480 -6.40 -7.34 -60.54
N GLN A 481 -6.96 -8.50 -60.85
CA GLN A 481 -8.43 -8.68 -60.94
C GLN A 481 -9.11 -8.32 -59.63
N ILE A 482 -8.56 -8.74 -58.46
CA ILE A 482 -9.08 -8.41 -57.15
C ILE A 482 -9.05 -6.89 -56.91
N LEU A 483 -7.97 -6.22 -57.30
CA LEU A 483 -7.84 -4.77 -57.14
C LEU A 483 -8.77 -4.00 -58.10
N GLU A 484 -8.96 -4.50 -59.34
CA GLU A 484 -9.92 -3.93 -60.32
C GLU A 484 -11.36 -4.08 -59.83
N GLU A 485 -11.74 -5.27 -59.32
CA GLU A 485 -13.02 -5.47 -58.67
C GLU A 485 -13.26 -4.51 -57.49
N GLY A 486 -12.20 -4.33 -56.65
CA GLY A 486 -12.23 -3.39 -55.54
C GLY A 486 -12.50 -1.96 -56.01
N ARG A 487 -11.80 -1.51 -57.07
CA ARG A 487 -12.00 -0.20 -57.69
C ARG A 487 -13.43 0.04 -58.23
N GLU A 488 -13.96 -0.96 -58.93
CA GLU A 488 -15.31 -0.87 -59.48
C GLU A 488 -16.39 -0.74 -58.40
N ILE A 489 -16.21 -1.43 -57.25
CA ILE A 489 -17.18 -1.47 -56.16
C ILE A 489 -17.06 -0.24 -55.22
N THR A 490 -15.81 0.20 -54.95
CA THR A 490 -15.57 1.32 -54.04
C THR A 490 -15.69 2.70 -54.72
N GLY A 491 -15.59 2.76 -56.06
CA GLY A 491 -15.82 3.98 -56.85
C GLY A 491 -14.69 5.02 -56.79
N GLU A 492 -13.47 4.64 -56.32
CA GLU A 492 -12.31 5.53 -56.24
C GLU A 492 -11.25 5.17 -57.29
N ASN A 493 -10.62 6.22 -57.88
CA ASN A 493 -9.55 6.13 -58.88
C ASN A 493 -8.19 5.75 -58.32
#